data_08650f010003b0e775df0170719736ed
#
_entry.id   08650f010003b0e775df0170719736ed
#
_cell.length_a   1.000
_cell.length_b   1.000
_cell.length_c   1.000
_cell.angle_alpha   90.00
_cell.angle_beta   90.00
_cell.angle_gamma   90.00
#
_symmetry.space_group_name_H-M   'P 1'
#
loop_
_entity.id
_entity.type
_entity.pdbx_description
1 polymer ?
#
loop_
_entity_poly.entity_id
_entity_poly.type
_entity_poly.pdbx_seq_one_letter_code
_entity_poly.pdbx_strand_id
1 'polypeptide(L)'
;QGIRFNNKSVAQLSLDETEWSDFDYVFFAGELTHATHIAKAASAGCMVIDLKGICATLNDVTVIVPSVNNEQLLSLQRNIVSLPDPQITQFIFSVSQLAREANLSQVLVTSLLPASYIDSETVSKLAGQTAQLLNGIPLDEEQQRLAFDVFPSTKHTVNLAAQVEKIFPQLPNVVFHQVQVPVFYGI
;
A
#
# COMPACT_ATOMS: atom_id res chain seq x y z
N GLN A 1 28.12 -1.94 -7.78
CA GLN A 1 27.63 -0.98 -8.81
C GLN A 1 26.94 0.15 -8.07
N GLY A 2 27.48 1.37 -8.14
CA GLY A 2 26.87 2.53 -7.50
C GLY A 2 25.58 2.95 -8.19
N ILE A 3 24.60 3.43 -7.41
CA ILE A 3 23.37 4.01 -7.93
C ILE A 3 23.70 5.35 -8.61
N ARG A 4 23.09 5.61 -9.78
CA ARG A 4 23.21 6.89 -10.48
C ARG A 4 21.86 7.56 -10.59
N PHE A 5 21.86 8.86 -10.34
CA PHE A 5 20.69 9.73 -10.55
C PHE A 5 21.14 10.99 -11.31
N ASN A 6 20.46 11.35 -12.39
CA ASN A 6 20.83 12.46 -13.28
C ASN A 6 22.32 12.45 -13.67
N ASN A 7 22.85 11.30 -14.09
CA ASN A 7 24.26 11.05 -14.44
C ASN A 7 25.29 11.28 -13.32
N LYS A 8 24.84 11.55 -12.08
CA LYS A 8 25.72 11.65 -10.90
C LYS A 8 25.66 10.36 -10.09
N SER A 9 26.81 9.95 -9.56
CA SER A 9 26.86 8.84 -8.60
C SER A 9 26.20 9.29 -7.29
N VAL A 10 25.32 8.47 -6.74
CA VAL A 10 24.66 8.72 -5.46
C VAL A 10 25.30 7.82 -4.41
N ALA A 11 25.62 8.37 -3.25
CA ALA A 11 26.14 7.60 -2.13
C ALA A 11 25.09 6.61 -1.60
N GLN A 12 25.53 5.40 -1.30
CA GLN A 12 24.74 4.42 -0.56
C GLN A 12 25.26 4.43 0.88
N LEU A 13 24.34 4.61 1.82
CA LEU A 13 24.61 4.60 3.25
C LEU A 13 23.99 3.36 3.88
N SER A 14 24.64 2.82 4.90
CA SER A 14 24.02 1.80 5.76
C SER A 14 22.94 2.44 6.61
N LEU A 15 21.77 1.80 6.73
CA LEU A 15 20.67 2.29 7.56
C LEU A 15 21.07 2.42 9.03
N ASP A 16 21.95 1.54 9.52
CA ASP A 16 22.39 1.53 10.92
C ASP A 16 23.44 2.63 11.24
N GLU A 17 24.17 3.08 10.20
CA GLU A 17 25.22 4.10 10.33
C GLU A 17 24.75 5.49 9.85
N THR A 18 23.47 5.61 9.44
CA THR A 18 22.93 6.85 8.90
C THR A 18 22.67 7.85 10.03
N GLU A 19 23.28 9.05 9.92
CA GLU A 19 22.95 10.20 10.75
C GLU A 19 21.69 10.86 10.16
N TRP A 20 20.54 10.57 10.78
CA TRP A 20 19.23 11.01 10.26
C TRP A 20 19.04 12.52 10.30
N SER A 21 19.70 13.22 11.21
CA SER A 21 19.64 14.70 11.33
C SER A 21 20.19 15.44 10.11
N ASP A 22 20.94 14.76 9.23
CA ASP A 22 21.47 15.35 8.00
C ASP A 22 20.43 15.44 6.86
N PHE A 23 19.22 14.93 7.08
CA PHE A 23 18.19 14.86 6.05
C PHE A 23 16.92 15.59 6.45
N ASP A 24 16.34 16.37 5.53
CA ASP A 24 15.04 17.00 5.69
C ASP A 24 13.90 16.03 5.42
N TYR A 25 14.06 15.17 4.40
CA TYR A 25 13.05 14.22 3.92
C TYR A 25 13.60 12.81 3.78
N VAL A 26 12.78 11.84 4.18
CA VAL A 26 13.07 10.41 4.01
C VAL A 26 11.89 9.76 3.31
N PHE A 27 12.11 9.18 2.14
CA PHE A 27 11.13 8.35 1.43
C PHE A 27 11.36 6.89 1.82
N PHE A 28 10.45 6.36 2.61
CA PHE A 28 10.55 4.98 3.06
C PHE A 28 9.85 4.04 2.08
N ALA A 29 10.62 3.16 1.43
CA ALA A 29 10.16 2.11 0.52
C ALA A 29 10.61 0.71 0.97
N GLY A 30 11.08 0.58 2.21
CA GLY A 30 11.59 -0.66 2.79
C GLY A 30 10.48 -1.63 3.24
N GLU A 31 10.92 -2.74 3.83
CA GLU A 31 10.02 -3.74 4.39
C GLU A 31 9.70 -3.44 5.87
N LEU A 32 8.69 -4.14 6.42
CA LEU A 32 8.25 -3.97 7.82
C LEU A 32 9.40 -4.15 8.83
N THR A 33 10.36 -5.02 8.54
CA THR A 33 11.56 -5.24 9.37
C THR A 33 12.41 -3.97 9.56
N HIS A 34 12.29 -3.01 8.64
CA HIS A 34 13.00 -1.74 8.69
C HIS A 34 12.18 -0.59 9.30
N ALA A 35 10.98 -0.87 9.79
CA ALA A 35 10.05 0.17 10.31
C ALA A 35 10.64 0.98 11.48
N THR A 36 11.57 0.40 12.25
CA THR A 36 12.28 1.11 13.34
C THR A 36 13.03 2.34 12.84
N HIS A 37 13.52 2.34 11.59
CA HIS A 37 14.23 3.47 10.99
C HIS A 37 13.28 4.64 10.67
N ILE A 38 12.00 4.37 10.42
CA ILE A 38 10.96 5.41 10.27
C ILE A 38 10.89 6.24 11.57
N ALA A 39 10.79 5.56 12.71
CA ALA A 39 10.70 6.24 14.01
C ALA A 39 11.99 7.00 14.34
N LYS A 40 13.17 6.43 14.04
CA LYS A 40 14.47 7.08 14.25
C LYS A 40 14.58 8.35 13.41
N ALA A 41 14.27 8.28 12.11
CA ALA A 41 14.32 9.43 11.21
C ALA A 41 13.34 10.53 11.64
N ALA A 42 12.10 10.19 11.96
CA ALA A 42 11.10 11.15 12.42
C ALA A 42 11.50 11.82 13.74
N SER A 43 12.11 11.08 14.67
CA SER A 43 12.61 11.61 15.95
C SER A 43 13.82 12.52 15.78
N ALA A 44 14.63 12.31 14.73
CA ALA A 44 15.74 13.16 14.38
C ALA A 44 15.32 14.48 13.67
N GLY A 45 14.01 14.64 13.37
CA GLY A 45 13.48 15.83 12.74
C GLY A 45 13.15 15.70 11.27
N CYS A 46 13.46 14.56 10.62
CA CYS A 46 13.13 14.34 9.23
C CYS A 46 11.62 14.24 9.03
N MET A 47 11.12 14.74 7.92
CA MET A 47 9.79 14.39 7.41
C MET A 47 9.87 13.03 6.70
N VAL A 48 9.23 12.02 7.27
CA VAL A 48 9.21 10.67 6.68
C VAL A 48 7.95 10.48 5.85
N ILE A 49 8.12 10.07 4.60
CA ILE A 49 7.04 9.72 3.69
C ILE A 49 7.06 8.20 3.51
N ASP A 50 6.13 7.53 4.17
CA ASP A 50 5.98 6.08 4.12
C ASP A 50 5.21 5.67 2.87
N LEU A 51 5.94 5.27 1.83
CA LEU A 51 5.39 4.86 0.53
C LEU A 51 4.75 3.47 0.57
N LYS A 52 5.06 2.67 1.60
CA LYS A 52 4.55 1.30 1.74
C LYS A 52 3.29 1.20 2.60
N GLY A 53 2.89 2.29 3.24
CA GLY A 53 1.71 2.28 4.11
C GLY A 53 1.88 1.48 5.40
N ILE A 54 3.11 1.20 5.81
CA ILE A 54 3.41 0.41 7.01
C ILE A 54 2.86 1.10 8.27
N CYS A 55 2.94 2.42 8.30
CA CYS A 55 2.47 3.23 9.41
C CYS A 55 1.00 3.67 9.28
N ALA A 56 0.30 3.30 8.21
CA ALA A 56 -1.06 3.78 7.91
C ALA A 56 -2.10 3.47 8.98
N THR A 57 -1.90 2.41 9.77
CA THR A 57 -2.82 2.00 10.85
C THR A 57 -2.49 2.62 12.21
N LEU A 58 -1.33 3.27 12.38
CA LEU A 58 -0.94 3.91 13.64
C LEU A 58 -1.78 5.17 13.88
N ASN A 59 -2.34 5.32 15.08
CA ASN A 59 -3.28 6.40 15.40
C ASN A 59 -2.71 7.81 15.26
N ASP A 60 -1.41 7.97 15.50
CA ASP A 60 -0.68 9.23 15.49
C ASP A 60 0.04 9.52 14.14
N VAL A 61 -0.22 8.70 13.13
CA VAL A 61 0.31 8.88 11.78
C VAL A 61 -0.81 9.31 10.84
N THR A 62 -0.56 10.39 10.11
CA THR A 62 -1.50 10.92 9.11
C THR A 62 -1.39 10.12 7.82
N VAL A 63 -2.54 9.70 7.30
CA VAL A 63 -2.65 9.00 6.01
C VAL A 63 -3.19 9.97 4.97
N ILE A 64 -2.46 10.17 3.89
CA ILE A 64 -2.77 11.19 2.89
C ILE A 64 -3.14 10.58 1.54
N VAL A 65 -4.27 11.04 1.01
CA VAL A 65 -4.62 10.94 -0.42
C VAL A 65 -4.58 12.36 -0.99
N PRO A 66 -3.62 12.68 -1.86
CA PRO A 66 -3.49 14.01 -2.44
C PRO A 66 -4.80 14.50 -3.06
N SER A 67 -5.11 15.78 -2.90
CA SER A 67 -6.35 16.43 -3.35
C SER A 67 -7.64 16.03 -2.61
N VAL A 68 -7.57 15.12 -1.67
CA VAL A 68 -8.72 14.70 -0.86
C VAL A 68 -8.65 15.27 0.56
N ASN A 69 -7.53 15.08 1.25
CA ASN A 69 -7.35 15.49 2.65
C ASN A 69 -6.01 16.19 2.92
N ASN A 70 -5.57 17.03 1.98
CA ASN A 70 -4.30 17.77 2.10
C ASN A 70 -4.24 18.67 3.35
N GLU A 71 -5.38 19.16 3.82
CA GLU A 71 -5.48 20.00 5.02
C GLU A 71 -4.95 19.31 6.28
N GLN A 72 -4.98 17.99 6.34
CA GLN A 72 -4.45 17.21 7.45
C GLN A 72 -2.91 17.33 7.58
N LEU A 73 -2.21 17.75 6.52
CA LEU A 73 -0.77 18.02 6.57
C LEU A 73 -0.42 19.22 7.48
N LEU A 74 -1.38 20.09 7.75
CA LEU A 74 -1.19 21.27 8.63
C LEU A 74 -1.20 20.92 10.12
N SER A 75 -1.60 19.71 10.48
CA SER A 75 -1.80 19.27 11.88
C SER A 75 -1.18 17.92 12.18
N LEU A 76 0.03 17.67 11.66
CA LEU A 76 0.74 16.41 11.88
C LEU A 76 1.09 16.23 13.36
N GLN A 77 0.77 15.09 13.93
CA GLN A 77 1.17 14.70 15.30
C GLN A 77 2.61 14.18 15.34
N ARG A 78 3.07 13.59 14.25
CA ARG A 78 4.44 13.15 14.02
C ARG A 78 4.94 13.62 12.67
N ASN A 79 6.24 13.67 12.50
CA ASN A 79 6.87 13.93 11.20
C ASN A 79 6.80 12.69 10.29
N ILE A 80 5.64 12.03 10.23
CA ILE A 80 5.40 10.85 9.42
C ILE A 80 4.09 11.05 8.65
N VAL A 81 4.18 10.90 7.34
CA VAL A 81 3.03 10.84 6.44
C VAL A 81 3.04 9.47 5.77
N SER A 82 1.94 8.75 5.85
CA SER A 82 1.82 7.43 5.24
C SER A 82 0.89 7.48 4.02
N LEU A 83 1.23 6.74 2.98
CA LEU A 83 0.30 6.49 1.89
C LEU A 83 -0.67 5.38 2.30
N PRO A 84 -1.93 5.46 1.88
CA PRO A 84 -2.88 4.38 2.10
C PRO A 84 -2.59 3.20 1.17
N ASP A 85 -3.26 2.08 1.46
CA ASP A 85 -3.35 0.97 0.52
C ASP A 85 -3.82 1.45 -0.87
N PRO A 86 -3.27 0.92 -1.98
CA PRO A 86 -3.66 1.31 -3.33
C PRO A 86 -5.18 1.21 -3.60
N GLN A 87 -5.87 0.21 -3.03
CA GLN A 87 -7.32 0.09 -3.13
C GLN A 87 -8.05 1.29 -2.52
N ILE A 88 -7.54 1.76 -1.37
CA ILE A 88 -8.10 2.94 -0.69
C ILE A 88 -7.93 4.19 -1.54
N THR A 89 -6.75 4.38 -2.13
CA THR A 89 -6.51 5.52 -3.00
C THR A 89 -7.52 5.59 -4.14
N GLN A 90 -7.72 4.49 -4.87
CA GLN A 90 -8.66 4.42 -5.98
C GLN A 90 -10.12 4.61 -5.51
N PHE A 91 -10.50 3.92 -4.43
CA PHE A 91 -11.83 4.02 -3.84
C PHE A 91 -12.15 5.46 -3.45
N ILE A 92 -11.26 6.11 -2.70
CA ILE A 92 -11.46 7.49 -2.22
C ILE A 92 -11.57 8.47 -3.39
N PHE A 93 -10.72 8.38 -4.41
CA PHE A 93 -10.85 9.22 -5.60
C PHE A 93 -12.21 9.06 -6.29
N SER A 94 -12.72 7.83 -6.35
CA SER A 94 -13.99 7.54 -7.01
C SER A 94 -15.20 8.02 -6.22
N VAL A 95 -15.14 8.02 -4.89
CA VAL A 95 -16.33 8.23 -4.03
C VAL A 95 -16.33 9.57 -3.32
N SER A 96 -15.18 10.25 -3.20
CA SER A 96 -15.04 11.45 -2.37
C SER A 96 -15.96 12.61 -2.79
N GLN A 97 -16.15 12.82 -4.09
CA GLN A 97 -17.08 13.84 -4.59
C GLN A 97 -18.51 13.47 -4.26
N LEU A 98 -18.91 12.24 -4.56
CA LEU A 98 -20.27 11.75 -4.27
C LEU A 98 -20.61 11.84 -2.78
N ALA A 99 -19.65 11.47 -1.92
CA ALA A 99 -19.83 11.49 -0.47
C ALA A 99 -19.94 12.92 0.11
N ARG A 100 -19.44 13.93 -0.58
CA ARG A 100 -19.62 15.34 -0.21
C ARG A 100 -20.98 15.88 -0.61
N GLU A 101 -21.59 15.34 -1.68
CA GLU A 101 -22.83 15.81 -2.27
C GLU A 101 -24.04 15.00 -1.80
N ALA A 102 -23.84 13.74 -1.41
CA ALA A 102 -24.90 12.80 -1.03
C ALA A 102 -24.70 12.26 0.39
N ASN A 103 -25.81 12.06 1.09
CA ASN A 103 -25.78 11.43 2.41
C ASN A 103 -25.78 9.89 2.25
N LEU A 104 -24.59 9.31 2.23
CA LEU A 104 -24.42 7.87 2.08
C LEU A 104 -24.69 7.17 3.42
N SER A 105 -25.45 6.08 3.42
CA SER A 105 -25.72 5.27 4.62
C SER A 105 -24.76 4.08 4.77
N GLN A 106 -24.31 3.53 3.66
CA GLN A 106 -23.40 2.40 3.59
C GLN A 106 -22.67 2.39 2.25
N VAL A 107 -21.43 1.91 2.25
CA VAL A 107 -20.64 1.70 1.03
C VAL A 107 -20.07 0.28 1.03
N LEU A 108 -20.36 -0.47 -0.03
CA LEU A 108 -19.79 -1.79 -0.26
C LEU A 108 -18.78 -1.69 -1.41
N VAL A 109 -17.56 -2.15 -1.16
CA VAL A 109 -16.46 -2.15 -2.13
C VAL A 109 -16.06 -3.59 -2.42
N THR A 110 -16.04 -3.97 -3.69
CA THR A 110 -15.48 -5.24 -4.11
C THR A 110 -14.21 -4.97 -4.90
N SER A 111 -13.07 -5.40 -4.35
CA SER A 111 -11.76 -5.25 -4.97
C SER A 111 -11.36 -6.55 -5.67
N LEU A 112 -11.06 -6.46 -6.96
CA LEU A 112 -10.50 -7.54 -7.75
C LEU A 112 -8.97 -7.40 -7.75
N LEU A 113 -8.29 -8.22 -6.95
CA LEU A 113 -6.87 -8.06 -6.67
C LEU A 113 -6.03 -8.87 -7.65
N PRO A 114 -5.10 -8.26 -8.40
CA PRO A 114 -4.16 -8.94 -9.27
C PRO A 114 -3.05 -9.64 -8.46
N ALA A 115 -2.30 -10.52 -9.10
CA ALA A 115 -1.15 -11.19 -8.49
C ALA A 115 -0.10 -10.17 -7.97
N SER A 116 0.13 -9.07 -8.69
CA SER A 116 1.09 -8.03 -8.32
C SER A 116 0.73 -7.28 -7.04
N TYR A 117 -0.54 -7.31 -6.62
CA TYR A 117 -0.96 -6.73 -5.35
C TYR A 117 -0.37 -7.50 -4.16
N ILE A 118 -0.15 -8.80 -4.32
CA ILE A 118 0.46 -9.64 -3.27
C ILE A 118 1.98 -9.46 -3.28
N ASP A 119 2.65 -9.91 -4.33
CA ASP A 119 4.09 -9.79 -4.51
C ASP A 119 4.54 -10.24 -5.92
N SER A 120 5.83 -10.07 -6.21
CA SER A 120 6.44 -10.49 -7.49
C SER A 120 6.53 -12.01 -7.64
N GLU A 121 6.61 -12.76 -6.55
CA GLU A 121 6.62 -14.21 -6.55
C GLU A 121 5.26 -14.75 -7.00
N THR A 122 4.17 -14.20 -6.50
CA THR A 122 2.80 -14.53 -6.92
C THR A 122 2.59 -14.28 -8.41
N VAL A 123 3.14 -13.18 -8.96
CA VAL A 123 3.13 -12.91 -10.41
C VAL A 123 3.85 -14.01 -11.19
N SER A 124 5.05 -14.38 -10.74
CA SER A 124 5.85 -15.44 -11.38
C SER A 124 5.16 -16.81 -11.29
N LYS A 125 4.54 -17.11 -10.15
CA LYS A 125 3.77 -18.34 -9.93
C LYS A 125 2.56 -18.42 -10.86
N LEU A 126 1.80 -17.32 -10.98
CA LEU A 126 0.66 -17.25 -11.90
C LEU A 126 1.10 -17.49 -13.36
N ALA A 127 2.21 -16.89 -13.79
CA ALA A 127 2.75 -17.11 -15.13
C ALA A 127 3.15 -18.57 -15.35
N GLY A 128 3.87 -19.16 -14.41
CA GLY A 128 4.29 -20.57 -14.47
C GLY A 128 3.12 -21.54 -14.53
N GLN A 129 2.14 -21.38 -13.63
CA GLN A 129 0.92 -22.21 -13.63
C GLN A 129 0.12 -22.07 -14.92
N THR A 130 -0.01 -20.85 -15.45
CA THR A 130 -0.69 -20.59 -16.71
C THR A 130 -0.02 -21.35 -17.85
N ALA A 131 1.31 -21.26 -17.95
CA ALA A 131 2.08 -21.97 -18.98
C ALA A 131 1.94 -23.50 -18.84
N GLN A 132 2.03 -24.06 -17.63
CA GLN A 132 1.86 -25.51 -17.38
C GLN A 132 0.49 -26.00 -17.85
N LEU A 133 -0.59 -25.33 -17.42
CA LEU A 133 -1.97 -25.73 -17.73
C LEU A 133 -2.26 -25.64 -19.24
N LEU A 134 -1.77 -24.59 -19.92
CA LEU A 134 -1.94 -24.46 -21.37
C LEU A 134 -1.18 -25.53 -22.16
N ASN A 135 -0.12 -26.10 -21.59
CA ASN A 135 0.63 -27.23 -22.18
C ASN A 135 0.12 -28.59 -21.68
N GLY A 136 -1.02 -28.67 -21.01
CA GLY A 136 -1.59 -29.93 -20.50
C GLY A 136 -0.80 -30.56 -19.35
N ILE A 137 0.07 -29.78 -18.69
CA ILE A 137 0.85 -30.26 -17.55
C ILE A 137 0.04 -29.98 -16.27
N PRO A 138 -0.31 -31.03 -15.48
CA PRO A 138 -1.05 -30.81 -14.24
C PRO A 138 -0.24 -30.01 -13.22
N LEU A 139 -0.93 -29.25 -12.40
CA LEU A 139 -0.33 -28.59 -11.24
C LEU A 139 -0.19 -29.61 -10.10
N ASP A 140 0.75 -29.33 -9.21
CA ASP A 140 0.89 -30.03 -7.95
C ASP A 140 -0.37 -29.81 -7.08
N GLU A 141 -0.95 -30.89 -6.56
CA GLU A 141 -2.19 -30.87 -5.77
C GLU A 141 -2.06 -30.07 -4.45
N GLU A 142 -0.84 -29.99 -3.91
CA GLU A 142 -0.56 -29.21 -2.69
C GLU A 142 -0.46 -27.70 -2.96
N GLN A 143 -0.34 -27.29 -4.21
CA GLN A 143 -0.20 -25.89 -4.57
C GLN A 143 -1.56 -25.23 -4.77
N GLN A 144 -1.76 -24.07 -4.11
CA GLN A 144 -2.90 -23.22 -4.43
C GLN A 144 -2.87 -22.85 -5.91
N ARG A 145 -3.95 -23.19 -6.61
CA ARG A 145 -4.15 -22.80 -8.00
C ARG A 145 -4.46 -21.29 -8.07
N LEU A 146 -3.66 -20.58 -8.85
CA LEU A 146 -3.86 -19.16 -9.17
C LEU A 146 -4.40 -18.99 -10.58
N ALA A 147 -3.87 -19.80 -11.53
CA ALA A 147 -4.22 -19.69 -12.94
C ALA A 147 -5.65 -20.17 -13.19
N PHE A 148 -6.43 -19.32 -13.86
CA PHE A 148 -7.85 -19.55 -14.21
C PHE A 148 -8.79 -19.78 -13.02
N ASP A 149 -8.40 -19.29 -11.82
CA ASP A 149 -9.20 -19.43 -10.62
C ASP A 149 -9.46 -18.07 -9.95
N VAL A 150 -10.55 -18.00 -9.20
CA VAL A 150 -10.99 -16.81 -8.47
C VAL A 150 -11.37 -17.24 -7.05
N PHE A 151 -10.84 -16.57 -6.05
CA PHE A 151 -11.09 -16.93 -4.65
C PHE A 151 -11.04 -15.71 -3.72
N PRO A 152 -11.73 -15.77 -2.57
CA PRO A 152 -11.63 -14.71 -1.57
C PRO A 152 -10.18 -14.53 -1.11
N SER A 153 -9.72 -13.28 -1.08
CA SER A 153 -8.38 -12.99 -0.57
C SER A 153 -8.37 -13.06 0.95
N THR A 154 -7.63 -14.01 1.52
CA THR A 154 -7.50 -14.20 2.97
C THR A 154 -6.15 -13.69 3.50
N LYS A 155 -5.23 -13.30 2.64
CA LYS A 155 -3.83 -13.03 3.00
C LYS A 155 -3.55 -11.62 3.52
N HIS A 156 -4.45 -10.67 3.32
CA HIS A 156 -4.20 -9.28 3.71
C HIS A 156 -5.17 -8.84 4.81
N THR A 157 -4.65 -8.84 6.04
CA THR A 157 -5.34 -8.33 7.24
C THR A 157 -5.17 -6.81 7.40
N VAL A 158 -4.92 -6.08 6.31
CA VAL A 158 -4.86 -4.62 6.38
C VAL A 158 -6.24 -4.10 6.72
N ASN A 159 -6.34 -3.32 7.79
CA ASN A 159 -7.60 -2.69 8.16
C ASN A 159 -7.90 -1.52 7.22
N LEU A 160 -8.51 -1.84 6.07
CA LEU A 160 -8.86 -0.86 5.04
C LEU A 160 -9.90 0.15 5.56
N ALA A 161 -10.85 -0.29 6.35
CA ALA A 161 -11.88 0.58 6.91
C ALA A 161 -11.27 1.66 7.83
N ALA A 162 -10.30 1.29 8.66
CA ALA A 162 -9.59 2.25 9.51
C ALA A 162 -8.78 3.28 8.72
N GLN A 163 -8.22 2.90 7.58
CA GLN A 163 -7.55 3.86 6.70
C GLN A 163 -8.55 4.84 6.06
N VAL A 164 -9.72 4.35 5.62
CA VAL A 164 -10.78 5.22 5.09
C VAL A 164 -11.25 6.21 6.14
N GLU A 165 -11.49 5.77 7.37
CA GLU A 165 -11.91 6.63 8.47
C GLU A 165 -10.92 7.76 8.74
N LYS A 166 -9.62 7.49 8.66
CA LYS A 166 -8.57 8.52 8.82
C LYS A 166 -8.59 9.56 7.70
N ILE A 167 -8.81 9.11 6.45
CA ILE A 167 -8.74 9.98 5.27
C ILE A 167 -10.05 10.76 5.10
N PHE A 168 -11.18 10.08 5.29
CA PHE A 168 -12.51 10.61 5.00
C PHE A 168 -13.54 10.14 6.05
N PRO A 169 -13.50 10.72 7.26
CA PRO A 169 -14.32 10.27 8.40
C PRO A 169 -15.83 10.44 8.19
N GLN A 170 -16.25 11.18 7.16
CA GLN A 170 -17.67 11.36 6.82
C GLN A 170 -18.26 10.14 6.09
N LEU A 171 -17.45 9.21 5.59
CA LEU A 171 -17.94 7.99 4.96
C LEU A 171 -18.41 6.99 6.01
N PRO A 172 -19.70 6.62 6.03
CA PRO A 172 -20.22 5.66 6.99
C PRO A 172 -19.96 4.22 6.51
N ASN A 173 -19.78 3.30 7.46
CA ASN A 173 -19.91 1.84 7.25
C ASN A 173 -19.35 1.31 5.92
N VAL A 174 -18.06 1.54 5.66
CA VAL A 174 -17.40 1.02 4.46
C VAL A 174 -16.98 -0.43 4.68
N VAL A 175 -17.47 -1.32 3.83
CA VAL A 175 -17.18 -2.76 3.88
C VAL A 175 -16.43 -3.16 2.62
N PHE A 176 -15.29 -3.83 2.80
CA PHE A 176 -14.44 -4.31 1.70
C PHE A 176 -14.58 -5.82 1.52
N HIS A 177 -14.88 -6.24 0.31
CA HIS A 177 -14.76 -7.62 -0.17
C HIS A 177 -13.57 -7.70 -1.11
N GLN A 178 -12.60 -8.54 -0.78
CA GLN A 178 -11.38 -8.71 -1.56
C GLN A 178 -11.40 -10.07 -2.25
N VAL A 179 -11.21 -10.05 -3.56
CA VAL A 179 -11.22 -11.23 -4.40
C VAL A 179 -9.94 -11.28 -5.21
N GLN A 180 -9.17 -12.36 -5.06
CA GLN A 180 -8.00 -12.62 -5.89
C GLN A 180 -8.44 -13.10 -7.27
N VAL A 181 -7.91 -12.48 -8.31
CA VAL A 181 -8.21 -12.81 -9.72
C VAL A 181 -6.94 -13.20 -10.47
N PRO A 182 -7.08 -14.05 -11.54
CA PRO A 182 -5.93 -14.54 -12.31
C PRO A 182 -5.41 -13.50 -13.32
N VAL A 183 -5.11 -12.32 -12.81
CA VAL A 183 -4.59 -11.18 -13.56
C VAL A 183 -3.21 -10.81 -13.01
N PHE A 184 -2.26 -10.50 -13.87
CA PHE A 184 -0.89 -10.18 -13.46
C PHE A 184 -0.79 -8.84 -12.75
N TYR A 185 -1.32 -7.79 -13.38
CA TYR A 185 -1.22 -6.39 -12.96
C TYR A 185 -2.55 -5.69 -13.12
N GLY A 186 -2.69 -4.59 -12.40
CA GLY A 186 -3.87 -3.73 -12.43
C GLY A 186 -4.45 -3.57 -11.03
N ILE A 187 -5.14 -2.54 -10.82
CA ILE A 187 -6.14 -2.26 -9.79
C ILE A 187 -7.19 -1.39 -10.43
#